data_6469683b08b0e4c568752dd47860be64
#
_entry.id   6469683b08b0e4c568752dd47860be64
#
_cell.length_a   1.000
_cell.length_b   1.000
_cell.length_c   1.000
_cell.angle_alpha   90.00
_cell.angle_beta   90.00
_cell.angle_gamma   90.00
#
_symmetry.space_group_name_H-M   'P 1'
#
loop_
_entity.id
_entity.type
_entity.pdbx_description
1 polymer ?
#
loop_
_entity_poly.entity_id
_entity_poly.type
_entity_poly.pdbx_seq_one_letter_code
_entity_poly.pdbx_strand_id
1 'polypeptide(L)'
;VAVDLADRAHDCPSGEPTGHGAGGATTLAFALLAAASATGSWCAAVGTADPGILSMAELGIDLGHLAIVPLDEPGAALSRPGLTWPEVTAALIDGMDAVLVRPPWQARPHVARHLVARARERQTVLIVLSPRAWWPEGPDLHLTVTTGVWHGVGAGHGHLRGRRVEVVATGRRIATRPVHVALWLPAPSGVVAEARENARLVEETTGTSEVEPPTEEDGGRRRPERAEEKVRETREKE
;
A
#
# COMPACT_ATOMS: atom_id res chain seq x y z
N VAL A 1 7.85 7.44 -20.75
CA VAL A 1 8.34 8.01 -19.47
C VAL A 1 8.66 6.85 -18.54
N ALA A 2 9.86 6.86 -17.91
CA ALA A 2 10.24 5.87 -16.92
C ALA A 2 10.09 6.48 -15.52
N VAL A 3 9.31 5.81 -14.68
CA VAL A 3 9.06 6.18 -13.27
C VAL A 3 9.59 5.05 -12.39
N ASP A 4 10.42 5.38 -11.41
CA ASP A 4 10.90 4.44 -10.42
C ASP A 4 10.26 4.73 -9.06
N LEU A 5 9.81 3.68 -8.40
CA LEU A 5 9.11 3.73 -7.12
C LEU A 5 9.84 2.88 -6.08
N ALA A 6 10.12 3.47 -4.93
CA ALA A 6 10.73 2.77 -3.81
C ALA A 6 10.07 3.14 -2.48
N ASP A 7 10.06 2.19 -1.56
CA ASP A 7 9.79 2.45 -0.14
C ASP A 7 11.11 2.68 0.59
N ARG A 8 11.19 3.72 1.41
CA ARG A 8 12.40 4.01 2.21
C ARG A 8 12.75 2.88 3.20
N ALA A 9 11.77 2.08 3.59
CA ALA A 9 11.97 0.96 4.52
C ALA A 9 12.80 -0.19 3.95
N HIS A 10 12.87 -0.33 2.62
CA HIS A 10 13.68 -1.36 1.97
C HIS A 10 15.17 -1.00 1.83
N ASP A 11 15.54 0.26 2.11
CA ASP A 11 16.93 0.71 2.07
C ASP A 11 17.64 0.57 3.44
N CYS A 12 17.00 0.00 4.47
CA CYS A 12 17.63 -0.24 5.76
C CYS A 12 18.57 -1.46 5.71
N PRO A 13 19.87 -1.31 5.92
CA PRO A 13 20.83 -2.43 5.83
C PRO A 13 20.73 -3.44 6.98
N SER A 14 19.89 -3.23 7.98
CA SER A 14 19.79 -4.06 9.18
C SER A 14 18.77 -5.20 9.11
N GLY A 15 18.01 -5.37 8.00
CA GLY A 15 17.16 -6.55 7.79
C GLY A 15 16.08 -6.83 8.83
N GLU A 16 15.92 -6.00 9.85
CA GLU A 16 14.87 -6.16 10.83
C GLU A 16 13.55 -5.57 10.31
N PRO A 17 12.44 -6.34 10.33
CA PRO A 17 11.12 -5.82 10.02
C PRO A 17 10.68 -4.90 11.17
N THR A 18 11.12 -3.65 11.15
CA THR A 18 10.54 -2.64 12.04
C THR A 18 9.10 -2.47 11.61
N GLY A 19 8.15 -2.87 12.46
CA GLY A 19 6.70 -2.95 12.22
C GLY A 19 5.99 -1.64 11.87
N HIS A 20 6.72 -0.65 11.42
CA HIS A 20 6.24 0.66 10.95
C HIS A 20 6.85 1.02 9.59
N GLY A 21 7.21 0.00 8.80
CA GLY A 21 7.76 0.19 7.46
C GLY A 21 6.87 1.11 6.63
N ALA A 22 7.50 2.08 5.97
CA ALA A 22 6.86 3.04 5.07
C ALA A 22 6.30 2.37 3.80
N GLY A 23 5.72 1.18 3.90
CA GLY A 23 5.05 0.52 2.79
C GLY A 23 4.04 1.47 2.15
N GLY A 24 3.81 1.38 0.87
CA GLY A 24 2.87 2.24 0.14
C GLY A 24 3.29 2.46 -1.30
N ALA A 25 4.53 2.12 -1.66
CA ALA A 25 4.98 2.21 -3.04
C ALA A 25 4.14 1.34 -3.98
N THR A 26 3.73 0.15 -3.54
CA THR A 26 2.81 -0.70 -4.32
C THR A 26 1.46 -0.02 -4.54
N THR A 27 0.86 0.54 -3.49
CA THR A 27 -0.41 1.27 -3.59
C THR A 27 -0.26 2.51 -4.48
N LEU A 28 0.85 3.25 -4.34
CA LEU A 28 1.16 4.40 -5.19
C LEU A 28 1.34 3.99 -6.66
N ALA A 29 2.00 2.86 -6.93
CA ALA A 29 2.18 2.34 -8.27
C ALA A 29 0.83 2.04 -8.95
N PHE A 30 -0.08 1.37 -8.25
CA PHE A 30 -1.42 1.12 -8.77
C PHE A 30 -2.25 2.39 -8.89
N ALA A 31 -2.10 3.35 -7.97
CA ALA A 31 -2.76 4.65 -8.07
C ALA A 31 -2.34 5.43 -9.33
N LEU A 32 -1.09 5.31 -9.75
CA LEU A 32 -0.63 5.91 -11.02
C LEU A 32 -1.28 5.25 -12.25
N LEU A 33 -1.58 3.95 -12.19
CA LEU A 33 -2.32 3.26 -13.24
C LEU A 33 -3.81 3.63 -13.24
N ALA A 34 -4.39 3.96 -12.08
CA ALA A 34 -5.81 4.25 -11.96
C ALA A 34 -6.24 5.40 -12.86
N ALA A 35 -5.49 6.50 -12.88
CA ALA A 35 -5.81 7.65 -13.73
C ALA A 35 -5.77 7.30 -15.24
N ALA A 36 -4.85 6.45 -15.67
CA ALA A 36 -4.74 6.01 -17.05
C ALA A 36 -5.88 5.05 -17.42
N SER A 37 -6.10 4.01 -16.62
CA SER A 37 -7.15 3.01 -16.89
C SER A 37 -8.56 3.61 -16.88
N ALA A 38 -8.85 4.55 -16.00
CA ALA A 38 -10.13 5.26 -15.93
C ALA A 38 -10.43 6.08 -17.20
N THR A 39 -9.41 6.46 -17.97
CA THR A 39 -9.57 7.13 -19.28
C THR A 39 -9.59 6.16 -20.46
N GLY A 40 -9.63 4.86 -20.21
CA GLY A 40 -9.68 3.82 -21.23
C GLY A 40 -8.33 3.37 -21.74
N SER A 41 -7.21 3.80 -21.11
CA SER A 41 -5.88 3.33 -21.46
C SER A 41 -5.64 1.89 -20.99
N TRP A 42 -5.02 1.08 -21.84
CA TRP A 42 -4.62 -0.27 -21.47
C TRP A 42 -3.40 -0.29 -20.58
N CYS A 43 -3.54 -0.92 -19.44
CA CYS A 43 -2.50 -1.04 -18.43
C CYS A 43 -2.09 -2.50 -18.19
N ALA A 44 -0.84 -2.70 -17.81
CA ALA A 44 -0.37 -4.02 -17.39
C ALA A 44 0.42 -3.93 -16.07
N ALA A 45 0.30 -4.97 -15.24
CA ALA A 45 1.10 -5.15 -14.03
C ALA A 45 1.81 -6.50 -14.08
N VAL A 46 3.15 -6.48 -14.02
CA VAL A 46 4.03 -7.65 -14.18
C VAL A 46 4.77 -7.90 -12.88
N GLY A 47 4.73 -9.14 -12.39
CA GLY A 47 5.48 -9.57 -11.21
C GLY A 47 4.91 -9.04 -9.87
N THR A 48 3.70 -8.55 -9.88
CA THR A 48 2.96 -8.23 -8.67
C THR A 48 2.24 -9.49 -8.20
N ALA A 49 2.81 -10.17 -7.20
CA ALA A 49 2.15 -11.31 -6.58
C ALA A 49 0.91 -10.81 -5.81
N ASP A 50 -0.22 -11.46 -6.05
CA ASP A 50 -1.50 -11.28 -5.37
C ASP A 50 -1.86 -9.79 -5.08
N PRO A 51 -1.99 -8.97 -6.13
CA PRO A 51 -2.45 -7.61 -5.94
C PRO A 51 -3.92 -7.68 -5.52
N GLY A 52 -4.28 -7.11 -4.38
CA GLY A 52 -5.65 -7.08 -3.90
C GLY A 52 -6.59 -6.46 -4.93
N ILE A 53 -7.30 -7.31 -5.71
CA ILE A 53 -8.18 -6.87 -6.82
C ILE A 53 -9.21 -5.85 -6.35
N LEU A 54 -9.81 -6.09 -5.16
CA LEU A 54 -10.78 -5.16 -4.57
C LEU A 54 -10.13 -3.79 -4.29
N SER A 55 -8.94 -3.79 -3.68
CA SER A 55 -8.21 -2.55 -3.40
C SER A 55 -7.83 -1.78 -4.67
N MET A 56 -7.55 -2.49 -5.78
CA MET A 56 -7.31 -1.83 -7.07
C MET A 56 -8.59 -1.18 -7.62
N ALA A 57 -9.73 -1.84 -7.51
CA ALA A 57 -11.01 -1.25 -7.91
C ALA A 57 -11.38 -0.04 -7.04
N GLU A 58 -11.14 -0.11 -5.73
CA GLU A 58 -11.33 1.00 -4.79
C GLU A 58 -10.40 2.19 -5.10
N LEU A 59 -9.18 1.95 -5.58
CA LEU A 59 -8.28 2.99 -6.07
C LEU A 59 -8.75 3.65 -7.37
N GLY A 60 -9.79 3.13 -8.00
CA GLY A 60 -10.37 3.65 -9.25
C GLY A 60 -9.77 3.04 -10.52
N ILE A 61 -9.11 1.88 -10.43
CA ILE A 61 -8.62 1.17 -11.61
C ILE A 61 -9.80 0.51 -12.33
N ASP A 62 -9.94 0.77 -13.61
CA ASP A 62 -10.81 -0.03 -14.47
C ASP A 62 -10.15 -1.41 -14.74
N LEU A 63 -10.68 -2.42 -14.05
CA LEU A 63 -10.18 -3.78 -14.16
C LEU A 63 -10.37 -4.39 -15.56
N GLY A 64 -11.28 -3.85 -16.37
CA GLY A 64 -11.45 -4.24 -17.76
C GLY A 64 -10.30 -3.78 -18.67
N HIS A 65 -9.51 -2.80 -18.22
CA HIS A 65 -8.35 -2.26 -18.93
C HIS A 65 -7.02 -2.61 -18.26
N LEU A 66 -7.01 -3.58 -17.33
CA LEU A 66 -5.81 -4.00 -16.59
C LEU A 66 -5.46 -5.47 -16.85
N ALA A 67 -4.30 -5.75 -17.43
CA ALA A 67 -3.73 -7.07 -17.52
C ALA A 67 -2.78 -7.33 -16.34
N ILE A 68 -2.97 -8.42 -15.59
CA ILE A 68 -2.09 -8.84 -14.50
C ILE A 68 -1.32 -10.06 -14.97
N VAL A 69 0.01 -9.97 -14.98
CA VAL A 69 0.92 -11.05 -15.35
C VAL A 69 1.77 -11.43 -14.16
N PRO A 70 1.41 -12.51 -13.44
CA PRO A 70 2.24 -13.01 -12.36
C PRO A 70 3.58 -13.48 -12.95
N LEU A 71 4.65 -13.26 -12.20
CA LEU A 71 5.94 -13.87 -12.45
C LEU A 71 6.15 -14.90 -11.34
N ASP A 72 6.50 -16.11 -11.72
CA ASP A 72 6.80 -17.16 -10.77
C ASP A 72 8.03 -16.79 -9.92
N GLU A 73 8.09 -17.29 -8.69
CA GLU A 73 9.22 -17.18 -7.77
C GLU A 73 10.52 -17.62 -8.48
N PRO A 74 11.69 -17.10 -8.05
CA PRO A 74 12.98 -17.51 -8.60
C PRO A 74 13.16 -19.02 -8.53
N GLY A 75 13.11 -19.71 -9.67
CA GLY A 75 13.21 -21.18 -9.78
C GLY A 75 11.92 -21.88 -10.19
N ALA A 76 10.77 -21.25 -10.14
CA ALA A 76 9.58 -21.74 -10.79
C ALA A 76 9.65 -21.40 -12.29
N ALA A 77 9.48 -22.39 -13.16
CA ALA A 77 9.33 -22.14 -14.58
C ALA A 77 8.03 -21.36 -14.79
N LEU A 78 8.08 -20.20 -15.45
CA LEU A 78 6.87 -19.61 -16.04
C LEU A 78 6.09 -20.76 -16.69
N SER A 79 4.78 -20.79 -16.53
CA SER A 79 3.90 -21.84 -17.10
C SER A 79 4.08 -22.03 -18.60
N ARG A 80 4.90 -21.21 -19.23
CA ARG A 80 5.45 -21.36 -20.59
C ARG A 80 6.99 -21.42 -20.54
N PRO A 81 7.60 -22.55 -20.84
CA PRO A 81 9.05 -22.68 -20.97
C PRO A 81 9.60 -21.64 -21.95
N GLY A 82 10.51 -20.79 -21.52
CA GLY A 82 11.31 -19.92 -22.41
C GLY A 82 11.03 -18.43 -22.36
N LEU A 83 9.97 -17.92 -21.70
CA LEU A 83 9.76 -16.47 -21.55
C LEU A 83 10.38 -15.97 -20.26
N THR A 84 11.24 -14.97 -20.37
CA THR A 84 11.82 -14.26 -19.21
C THR A 84 11.03 -12.99 -18.89
N TRP A 85 11.11 -12.51 -17.64
CA TRP A 85 10.40 -11.30 -17.25
C TRP A 85 10.71 -10.07 -18.15
N PRO A 86 11.95 -9.86 -18.68
CA PRO A 86 12.21 -8.75 -19.59
C PRO A 86 11.49 -8.89 -20.94
N GLU A 87 11.39 -10.12 -21.45
CA GLU A 87 10.70 -10.39 -22.72
C GLU A 87 9.20 -10.18 -22.59
N VAL A 88 8.61 -10.63 -21.48
CA VAL A 88 7.20 -10.35 -21.15
C VAL A 88 6.96 -8.86 -21.03
N THR A 89 7.81 -8.15 -20.27
CA THR A 89 7.70 -6.70 -20.11
C THR A 89 7.82 -5.96 -21.44
N ALA A 90 8.79 -6.37 -22.30
CA ALA A 90 8.98 -5.77 -23.62
C ALA A 90 7.77 -5.97 -24.54
N ALA A 91 7.16 -7.16 -24.51
CA ALA A 91 5.96 -7.45 -25.30
C ALA A 91 4.76 -6.60 -24.84
N LEU A 92 4.60 -6.40 -23.53
CA LEU A 92 3.54 -5.56 -22.99
C LEU A 92 3.75 -4.08 -23.29
N ILE A 93 4.99 -3.59 -23.28
CA ILE A 93 5.31 -2.22 -23.70
C ILE A 93 4.85 -1.93 -25.13
N ASP A 94 4.83 -2.93 -26.00
CA ASP A 94 4.42 -2.73 -27.40
C ASP A 94 2.91 -2.51 -27.58
N GLY A 95 2.09 -3.00 -26.66
CA GLY A 95 0.64 -2.98 -26.79
C GLY A 95 -0.12 -2.27 -25.68
N MET A 96 0.60 -1.74 -24.67
CA MET A 96 -0.02 -1.09 -23.52
C MET A 96 0.41 0.38 -23.40
N ASP A 97 -0.46 1.21 -22.85
CA ASP A 97 -0.16 2.62 -22.59
C ASP A 97 0.67 2.81 -21.31
N ALA A 98 0.45 1.94 -20.31
CA ALA A 98 1.22 1.93 -19.07
C ALA A 98 1.55 0.51 -18.62
N VAL A 99 2.80 0.29 -18.22
CA VAL A 99 3.29 -0.99 -17.73
C VAL A 99 3.96 -0.81 -16.38
N LEU A 100 3.40 -1.42 -15.34
CA LEU A 100 4.02 -1.57 -14.03
C LEU A 100 4.81 -2.88 -14.03
N VAL A 101 6.09 -2.82 -13.67
CA VAL A 101 6.93 -4.02 -13.50
C VAL A 101 7.54 -4.05 -12.12
N ARG A 102 7.44 -5.19 -11.47
CA ARG A 102 8.21 -5.54 -10.27
C ARG A 102 9.19 -6.64 -10.64
N PRO A 103 10.45 -6.27 -10.93
CA PRO A 103 11.48 -7.26 -11.29
C PRO A 103 11.68 -8.25 -10.14
N PRO A 104 11.76 -9.56 -10.40
CA PRO A 104 11.96 -10.56 -9.36
C PRO A 104 13.41 -10.57 -8.82
N TRP A 105 14.33 -9.95 -9.55
CA TRP A 105 15.74 -9.74 -9.18
C TRP A 105 16.30 -8.50 -9.86
N GLN A 106 17.52 -8.09 -9.46
CA GLN A 106 18.21 -6.94 -10.03
C GLN A 106 18.32 -7.02 -11.56
N ALA A 107 17.84 -5.97 -12.23
CA ALA A 107 17.94 -5.86 -13.69
C ALA A 107 19.39 -5.65 -14.13
N ARG A 108 19.80 -6.34 -15.19
CA ARG A 108 21.09 -6.04 -15.83
C ARG A 108 21.03 -4.69 -16.56
N PRO A 109 22.13 -3.90 -16.59
CA PRO A 109 22.10 -2.57 -17.19
C PRO A 109 21.62 -2.51 -18.64
N HIS A 110 21.97 -3.50 -19.47
CA HIS A 110 21.52 -3.53 -20.85
C HIS A 110 20.03 -3.83 -20.98
N VAL A 111 19.46 -4.67 -20.08
CA VAL A 111 18.02 -4.98 -20.04
C VAL A 111 17.23 -3.73 -19.67
N ALA A 112 17.64 -3.05 -18.58
CA ALA A 112 16.97 -1.83 -18.13
C ALA A 112 16.98 -0.75 -19.22
N ARG A 113 18.14 -0.51 -19.86
CA ARG A 113 18.26 0.44 -20.99
C ARG A 113 17.38 0.06 -22.16
N HIS A 114 17.32 -1.21 -22.54
CA HIS A 114 16.48 -1.69 -23.63
C HIS A 114 15.00 -1.44 -23.36
N LEU A 115 14.51 -1.80 -22.16
CA LEU A 115 13.11 -1.58 -21.79
C LEU A 115 12.75 -0.10 -21.74
N VAL A 116 13.63 0.75 -21.19
CA VAL A 116 13.40 2.20 -21.16
C VAL A 116 13.38 2.81 -22.56
N ALA A 117 14.32 2.40 -23.44
CA ALA A 117 14.35 2.87 -24.84
C ALA A 117 13.06 2.47 -25.57
N ARG A 118 12.63 1.21 -25.44
CA ARG A 118 11.41 0.69 -26.06
C ARG A 118 10.16 1.43 -25.55
N ALA A 119 10.06 1.68 -24.24
CA ALA A 119 8.96 2.44 -23.66
C ALA A 119 8.90 3.88 -24.22
N ARG A 120 10.06 4.50 -24.46
CA ARG A 120 10.13 5.82 -25.09
C ARG A 120 9.69 5.78 -26.57
N GLU A 121 10.13 4.79 -27.32
CA GLU A 121 9.74 4.61 -28.74
C GLU A 121 8.23 4.38 -28.86
N ARG A 122 7.63 3.61 -27.96
CA ARG A 122 6.20 3.31 -27.94
C ARG A 122 5.35 4.36 -27.24
N GLN A 123 5.97 5.36 -26.61
CA GLN A 123 5.30 6.36 -25.78
C GLN A 123 4.56 5.78 -24.57
N THR A 124 4.94 4.58 -24.15
CA THR A 124 4.41 3.86 -23.00
C THR A 124 5.01 4.41 -21.71
N VAL A 125 4.21 4.50 -20.65
CA VAL A 125 4.69 4.79 -19.30
C VAL A 125 5.19 3.51 -18.66
N LEU A 126 6.50 3.42 -18.39
CA LEU A 126 7.10 2.30 -17.67
C LEU A 126 7.27 2.68 -16.19
N ILE A 127 6.55 2.00 -15.32
CA ILE A 127 6.63 2.15 -13.87
C ILE A 127 7.41 0.98 -13.32
N VAL A 128 8.51 1.24 -12.62
CA VAL A 128 9.34 0.22 -12.00
C VAL A 128 9.15 0.27 -10.49
N LEU A 129 8.69 -0.82 -9.90
CA LEU A 129 8.54 -0.99 -8.47
C LEU A 129 9.64 -1.93 -7.97
N SER A 130 10.73 -1.35 -7.45
CA SER A 130 11.87 -2.14 -7.01
C SER A 130 12.69 -1.42 -5.95
N PRO A 131 13.51 -2.13 -5.16
CA PRO A 131 14.57 -1.50 -4.39
C PRO A 131 15.47 -0.68 -5.31
N ARG A 132 15.85 0.53 -4.89
CA ARG A 132 16.60 1.49 -5.71
C ARG A 132 17.85 0.90 -6.38
N ALA A 133 18.53 -0.01 -5.71
CA ALA A 133 19.74 -0.67 -6.22
C ALA A 133 19.47 -1.69 -7.35
N TRP A 134 18.20 -2.09 -7.57
CA TRP A 134 17.85 -3.13 -8.53
C TRP A 134 17.62 -2.61 -9.94
N TRP A 135 17.38 -1.31 -10.10
CA TRP A 135 17.16 -0.69 -11.40
C TRP A 135 18.30 0.28 -11.73
N PRO A 136 19.26 -0.14 -12.57
CA PRO A 136 20.49 0.61 -12.81
C PRO A 136 20.33 1.80 -13.77
N GLU A 137 19.19 1.91 -14.45
CA GLU A 137 18.92 3.03 -15.37
C GLU A 137 18.25 4.17 -14.64
N GLY A 138 18.73 5.40 -14.85
CA GLY A 138 18.16 6.57 -14.22
C GLY A 138 16.76 6.88 -14.77
N PRO A 139 15.71 6.93 -13.93
CA PRO A 139 14.36 7.24 -14.35
C PRO A 139 14.19 8.71 -14.72
N ASP A 140 13.13 9.01 -15.47
CA ASP A 140 12.71 10.41 -15.71
C ASP A 140 12.11 11.03 -14.44
N LEU A 141 11.44 10.20 -13.62
CA LEU A 141 10.85 10.55 -12.32
C LEU A 141 11.10 9.42 -11.33
N HIS A 142 11.61 9.77 -10.16
CA HIS A 142 11.78 8.87 -9.02
C HIS A 142 10.84 9.30 -7.89
N LEU A 143 10.01 8.39 -7.41
CA LEU A 143 9.07 8.60 -6.32
C LEU A 143 9.45 7.73 -5.13
N THR A 144 9.62 8.35 -3.98
CA THR A 144 9.94 7.65 -2.73
C THR A 144 8.84 7.90 -1.71
N VAL A 145 8.22 6.84 -1.20
CA VAL A 145 7.32 6.93 -0.05
C VAL A 145 8.18 6.91 1.21
N THR A 146 8.14 7.97 2.01
CA THR A 146 9.08 8.16 3.12
C THR A 146 8.48 7.82 4.48
N THR A 147 7.23 8.23 4.70
CA THR A 147 6.53 8.02 5.97
C THR A 147 5.09 7.61 5.70
N GLY A 148 4.48 6.91 6.64
CA GLY A 148 3.08 6.56 6.52
C GLY A 148 2.43 6.35 7.89
N VAL A 149 1.33 7.07 8.13
CA VAL A 149 0.56 6.98 9.36
C VAL A 149 -0.85 6.50 9.01
N TRP A 150 -1.26 5.40 9.63
CA TRP A 150 -2.62 4.90 9.52
C TRP A 150 -3.54 5.64 10.47
N HIS A 151 -4.74 5.94 10.00
CA HIS A 151 -5.81 6.58 10.76
C HIS A 151 -7.00 5.64 10.90
N GLY A 152 -7.77 5.82 11.99
CA GLY A 152 -9.00 5.07 12.26
C GLY A 152 -8.90 4.00 13.34
N VAL A 153 -7.69 3.72 13.85
CA VAL A 153 -7.49 2.84 15.01
C VAL A 153 -7.00 3.69 16.18
N GLY A 154 -7.71 3.65 17.31
CA GLY A 154 -7.34 4.33 18.54
C GLY A 154 -7.49 3.40 19.74
N ALA A 155 -6.58 3.47 20.73
CA ALA A 155 -6.65 2.70 21.97
C ALA A 155 -6.93 1.18 21.78
N GLY A 156 -6.45 0.57 20.68
CA GLY A 156 -6.60 -0.85 20.39
C GLY A 156 -7.93 -1.27 19.75
N HIS A 157 -8.80 -0.33 19.38
CA HIS A 157 -10.06 -0.60 18.68
C HIS A 157 -10.27 0.37 17.52
N GLY A 158 -11.20 0.04 16.61
CA GLY A 158 -11.50 0.83 15.43
C GLY A 158 -11.17 0.10 14.12
N HIS A 159 -11.30 0.80 13.01
CA HIS A 159 -10.99 0.28 11.67
C HIS A 159 -9.98 1.19 10.98
N LEU A 160 -9.04 0.62 10.24
CA LEU A 160 -8.16 1.37 9.36
C LEU A 160 -9.02 2.06 8.29
N ARG A 161 -9.06 3.40 8.31
CA ARG A 161 -9.88 4.21 7.39
C ARG A 161 -9.06 4.78 6.25
N GLY A 162 -7.83 5.15 6.52
CA GLY A 162 -6.97 5.73 5.52
C GLY A 162 -5.53 5.83 6.01
N ARG A 163 -4.62 6.08 5.09
CA ARG A 163 -3.20 6.21 5.37
C ARG A 163 -2.68 7.52 4.82
N ARG A 164 -2.14 8.37 5.67
CA ARG A 164 -1.42 9.56 5.25
C ARG A 164 0.03 9.19 5.01
N VAL A 165 0.55 9.51 3.82
CA VAL A 165 1.94 9.26 3.44
C VAL A 165 2.60 10.56 2.96
N GLU A 166 3.92 10.63 3.07
CA GLU A 166 4.72 11.63 2.41
C GLU A 166 5.45 10.99 1.23
N VAL A 167 5.34 11.60 0.07
CA VAL A 167 6.00 11.18 -1.16
C VAL A 167 6.98 12.24 -1.57
N VAL A 168 8.23 11.84 -1.81
CA VAL A 168 9.26 12.70 -2.37
C VAL A 168 9.44 12.36 -3.83
N ALA A 169 9.22 13.35 -4.69
CA ALA A 169 9.43 13.25 -6.12
C ALA A 169 10.75 13.91 -6.51
N THR A 170 11.60 13.19 -7.23
CA THR A 170 12.84 13.70 -7.82
C THR A 170 12.93 13.25 -9.26
N GLY A 171 13.54 14.04 -10.14
CA GLY A 171 13.64 13.67 -11.55
C GLY A 171 14.51 14.59 -12.36
N ARG A 172 14.80 14.18 -13.60
CA ARG A 172 15.71 14.93 -14.48
C ARG A 172 15.04 16.11 -15.17
N ARG A 173 13.73 16.06 -15.41
CA ARG A 173 13.00 17.04 -16.22
C ARG A 173 11.89 17.77 -15.45
N ILE A 174 11.11 17.05 -14.67
CA ILE A 174 9.90 17.55 -14.02
C ILE A 174 10.17 17.98 -12.57
N ALA A 175 11.02 17.23 -11.87
CA ALA A 175 11.34 17.47 -10.45
C ALA A 175 12.85 17.55 -10.26
N THR A 176 13.48 18.55 -10.89
CA THR A 176 14.94 18.81 -10.75
C THR A 176 15.32 19.21 -9.32
N ARG A 177 14.37 19.75 -8.57
CA ARG A 177 14.44 19.90 -7.11
C ARG A 177 13.47 18.91 -6.46
N PRO A 178 13.81 18.31 -5.32
CA PRO A 178 12.88 17.45 -4.61
C PRO A 178 11.56 18.16 -4.32
N VAL A 179 10.46 17.52 -4.68
CA VAL A 179 9.11 18.00 -4.39
C VAL A 179 8.50 17.04 -3.36
N HIS A 180 8.04 17.58 -2.24
CA HIS A 180 7.39 16.85 -1.18
C HIS A 180 5.89 17.01 -1.31
N VAL A 181 5.17 15.89 -1.29
CA VAL A 181 3.71 15.87 -1.38
C VAL A 181 3.16 14.96 -0.31
N ALA A 182 2.24 15.48 0.51
CA ALA A 182 1.49 14.67 1.44
C ALA A 182 0.22 14.15 0.76
N LEU A 183 0.03 12.83 0.80
CA LEU A 183 -1.10 12.15 0.17
C LEU A 183 -1.83 11.26 1.18
N TRP A 184 -3.13 11.11 0.98
CA TRP A 184 -3.90 9.99 1.50
C TRP A 184 -3.75 8.82 0.51
N LEU A 185 -3.26 7.67 0.99
CA LEU A 185 -2.94 6.50 0.17
C LEU A 185 -3.19 5.18 0.93
N PRO A 186 -4.42 4.62 0.93
CA PRO A 186 -5.64 5.23 0.41
C PRO A 186 -6.21 6.32 1.32
N ALA A 187 -7.10 7.14 0.77
CA ALA A 187 -7.98 8.01 1.55
C ALA A 187 -9.11 7.20 2.19
N PRO A 188 -9.87 7.75 3.15
CA PRO A 188 -11.04 7.10 3.70
C PRO A 188 -12.13 6.73 2.66
N SER A 189 -12.10 7.40 1.52
CA SER A 189 -12.97 7.11 0.35
C SER A 189 -12.45 5.98 -0.54
N GLY A 190 -11.29 5.38 -0.24
CA GLY A 190 -10.63 4.36 -1.04
C GLY A 190 -9.66 4.91 -2.09
N VAL A 191 -9.91 6.06 -2.66
CA VAL A 191 -9.06 6.67 -3.70
C VAL A 191 -7.84 7.39 -3.14
N VAL A 192 -6.97 7.86 -4.02
CA VAL A 192 -5.85 8.75 -3.65
C VAL A 192 -6.34 10.19 -3.58
N ALA A 193 -5.93 10.90 -2.55
CA ALA A 193 -6.26 12.32 -2.37
C ALA A 193 -5.07 13.09 -1.81
N GLU A 194 -4.99 14.38 -2.12
CA GLU A 194 -4.01 15.27 -1.51
C GLU A 194 -4.33 15.44 -0.01
N ALA A 195 -3.35 15.17 0.85
CA ALA A 195 -3.47 15.41 2.28
C ALA A 195 -3.08 16.85 2.58
N ARG A 196 -4.02 17.79 2.40
CA ARG A 196 -3.83 19.20 2.79
C ARG A 196 -3.63 19.30 4.29
N GLU A 197 -2.77 20.19 4.72
CA GLU A 197 -2.36 20.34 6.13
C GLU A 197 -3.53 20.62 7.10
N ASN A 198 -4.69 21.05 6.59
CA ASN A 198 -5.89 21.39 7.35
C ASN A 198 -7.07 20.40 7.22
N ALA A 199 -6.90 19.25 6.56
CA ALA A 199 -7.91 18.21 6.62
C ALA A 199 -7.81 17.49 7.98
N ARG A 200 -8.21 18.16 9.07
CA ARG A 200 -8.61 17.48 10.29
C ARG A 200 -9.68 16.48 9.86
N LEU A 201 -9.38 15.19 10.02
CA LEU A 201 -10.45 14.21 10.11
C LEU A 201 -11.34 14.74 11.24
N VAL A 202 -12.54 15.19 10.87
CA VAL A 202 -13.59 15.43 11.85
C VAL A 202 -13.77 14.07 12.49
N GLU A 203 -13.21 13.90 13.69
CA GLU A 203 -13.65 12.86 14.58
C GLU A 203 -15.12 13.16 14.80
N GLU A 204 -15.97 12.48 14.05
CA GLU A 204 -17.35 12.30 14.47
C GLU A 204 -17.28 11.56 15.81
N THR A 205 -17.16 12.34 16.85
CA THR A 205 -17.48 11.94 18.20
C THR A 205 -18.95 11.55 18.11
N THR A 206 -19.21 10.28 17.89
CA THR A 206 -20.52 9.69 18.12
C THR A 206 -20.84 10.02 19.57
N GLY A 207 -21.82 10.89 19.77
CA GLY A 207 -22.21 11.38 21.06
C GLY A 207 -22.36 10.22 22.04
N THR A 208 -21.48 10.20 23.01
CA THR A 208 -21.76 9.49 24.25
C THR A 208 -22.94 10.22 24.86
N SER A 209 -24.12 9.65 24.67
CA SER A 209 -25.29 9.95 25.47
C SER A 209 -24.83 9.77 26.93
N GLU A 210 -24.68 10.85 27.62
CA GLU A 210 -24.55 10.88 29.06
C GLU A 210 -25.80 10.18 29.63
N VAL A 211 -25.63 8.91 30.01
CA VAL A 211 -26.57 8.24 30.88
C VAL A 211 -26.30 8.83 32.27
N GLU A 212 -27.15 9.77 32.67
CA GLU A 212 -27.26 10.25 34.04
C GLU A 212 -27.36 9.06 34.99
N PRO A 213 -26.52 8.97 36.06
CA PRO A 213 -26.68 7.90 37.03
C PRO A 213 -27.99 8.14 37.81
N PRO A 214 -28.75 7.08 38.09
CA PRO A 214 -29.98 7.23 38.88
C PRO A 214 -29.64 7.73 40.27
N THR A 215 -30.33 8.80 40.68
CA THR A 215 -30.34 9.37 41.99
C THR A 215 -30.69 8.31 43.05
N GLU A 216 -29.79 8.08 43.99
CA GLU A 216 -30.05 7.29 45.19
C GLU A 216 -31.10 8.01 46.04
N GLU A 217 -32.32 7.49 46.08
CA GLU A 217 -33.27 7.76 47.14
C GLU A 217 -33.00 6.84 48.32
N ASP A 218 -32.69 7.48 49.41
CA ASP A 218 -32.54 7.01 50.78
C ASP A 218 -33.76 6.21 51.28
N GLY A 219 -33.52 5.03 51.84
CA GLY A 219 -34.61 4.24 52.44
C GLY A 219 -34.16 3.00 53.23
N GLY A 220 -33.57 3.21 54.37
CA GLY A 220 -33.92 2.50 55.62
C GLY A 220 -33.71 0.97 55.78
N ARG A 221 -32.72 0.62 56.59
CA ARG A 221 -32.73 -0.42 57.64
C ARG A 221 -33.08 -1.87 57.27
N ARG A 222 -32.13 -2.79 57.38
CA ARG A 222 -32.05 -3.86 58.44
C ARG A 222 -31.01 -4.91 58.06
N ARG A 223 -30.03 -5.06 58.94
CA ARG A 223 -29.27 -6.35 59.11
C ARG A 223 -30.23 -7.42 59.61
N PRO A 224 -29.99 -8.72 59.32
CA PRO A 224 -29.35 -9.54 60.34
C PRO A 224 -28.26 -10.51 59.83
N GLU A 225 -27.45 -10.80 60.81
CA GLU A 225 -26.37 -11.75 60.90
C GLU A 225 -26.66 -13.22 60.42
N ARG A 226 -25.52 -13.90 60.24
CA ARG A 226 -25.28 -15.34 60.29
C ARG A 226 -25.58 -16.16 59.05
N ALA A 227 -24.48 -16.63 58.48
CA ALA A 227 -24.13 -18.09 58.38
C ALA A 227 -22.75 -18.25 57.74
N GLU A 228 -21.73 -18.22 58.57
CA GLU A 228 -20.52 -19.01 58.32
C GLU A 228 -20.87 -20.47 58.38
N GLU A 229 -20.08 -21.25 57.66
CA GLU A 229 -19.97 -22.72 57.72
C GLU A 229 -20.63 -23.48 56.55
N LYS A 230 -19.75 -23.87 55.68
CA LYS A 230 -19.64 -25.14 54.93
C LYS A 230 -19.12 -24.94 53.51
N VAL A 231 -17.82 -24.93 53.33
CA VAL A 231 -17.14 -25.57 52.20
C VAL A 231 -15.69 -25.84 52.64
N ARG A 232 -15.55 -26.87 53.47
CA ARG A 232 -14.35 -27.69 53.57
C ARG A 232 -14.85 -29.10 53.43
N GLU A 233 -14.73 -29.69 52.31
CA GLU A 233 -14.64 -31.11 52.03
C GLU A 233 -15.02 -31.35 50.58
N THR A 234 -14.05 -31.43 49.75
CA THR A 234 -13.91 -32.40 48.67
C THR A 234 -12.60 -32.14 47.93
N ARG A 235 -11.53 -32.44 48.60
CA ARG A 235 -10.24 -32.72 47.99
C ARG A 235 -9.87 -34.08 48.56
N GLU A 236 -10.08 -35.11 47.77
CA GLU A 236 -9.43 -36.42 47.74
C GLU A 236 -10.35 -37.41 47.03
N LYS A 237 -9.77 -37.99 46.01
CA LYS A 237 -10.24 -39.09 45.12
C LYS A 237 -10.83 -38.56 43.81
N GLU A 238 -10.09 -38.61 42.75
CA GLU A 238 -9.45 -39.61 41.91
C GLU A 238 -8.38 -38.99 41.03
#